data_21c08c62fdd56b3e21db9cb27329fd1c
#
_entry.id   21c08c62fdd56b3e21db9cb27329fd1c
#
_cell.length_a   1.000
_cell.length_b   1.000
_cell.length_c   1.000
_cell.angle_alpha   90.00
_cell.angle_beta   90.00
_cell.angle_gamma   90.00
#
_symmetry.space_group_name_H-M   'P 1'
#
loop_
_entity.id
_entity.type
_entity.pdbx_description
1 polymer ?
#
loop_
_entity_poly.entity_id
_entity_poly.type
_entity_poly.pdbx_seq_one_letter_code
_entity_poly.pdbx_strand_id
1 'polypeptide(L)'
;QEAFVLDSHCDTPSMLLENVDLGQRLDRCHVDFIRMKEGGVDGSFFAIYTSNSLTPDAATRRALELISRTYDAVDQNRDKVAFAFSVEEALENKKKGLISIFLGMENGLPIQKDLHMLRLFYRFGVRYMTLTHAGNNEICDSCGPKEKRWGGVSPFGQEVIAEMNRLGMIVDVSHISDDAFYDVIKYSKAPVVA
;
A
#
# COMPACT_ATOMS: atom_id res chain seq x y z
N GLN A 1 -4.14 12.01 26.24
CA GLN A 1 -4.47 10.94 25.25
C GLN A 1 -3.15 10.50 24.65
N GLU A 2 -2.77 9.23 24.80
CA GLU A 2 -1.56 8.71 24.15
C GLU A 2 -1.69 8.82 22.62
N ALA A 3 -0.58 9.19 21.96
CA ALA A 3 -0.54 9.27 20.50
C ALA A 3 -0.80 7.91 19.87
N PHE A 4 -1.35 7.90 18.66
CA PHE A 4 -1.42 6.70 17.81
C PHE A 4 -0.10 6.57 17.04
N VAL A 5 0.62 5.48 17.25
CA VAL A 5 1.90 5.21 16.57
C VAL A 5 1.63 4.41 15.30
N LEU A 6 1.82 5.06 14.17
CA LEU A 6 1.58 4.48 12.84
C LEU A 6 2.90 4.34 12.07
N ASP A 7 3.20 3.13 11.61
CA ASP A 7 4.18 2.89 10.56
C ASP A 7 3.48 3.01 9.19
N SER A 8 3.89 3.99 8.41
CA SER A 8 3.21 4.33 7.15
C SER A 8 3.56 3.40 5.99
N HIS A 9 4.60 2.54 6.12
CA HIS A 9 5.00 1.60 5.06
C HIS A 9 5.86 0.46 5.60
N CYS A 10 5.45 -0.77 5.35
CA CYS A 10 6.18 -1.96 5.79
C CYS A 10 6.11 -3.07 4.72
N ASP A 11 7.27 -3.52 4.23
CA ASP A 11 7.41 -4.55 3.18
C ASP A 11 7.23 -5.99 3.68
N THR A 12 6.98 -6.17 4.96
CA THR A 12 6.85 -7.50 5.59
C THR A 12 5.88 -8.45 4.86
N PRO A 13 4.77 -8.01 4.21
CA PRO A 13 3.91 -8.92 3.44
C PRO A 13 4.65 -9.76 2.40
N SER A 14 5.75 -9.27 1.83
CA SER A 14 6.56 -10.04 0.88
C SER A 14 7.12 -11.33 1.49
N MET A 15 7.35 -11.37 2.80
CA MET A 15 7.81 -12.57 3.52
C MET A 15 6.72 -13.65 3.64
N LEU A 16 5.44 -13.28 3.55
CA LEU A 16 4.33 -14.24 3.58
C LEU A 16 4.35 -15.20 2.39
N LEU A 17 5.01 -14.82 1.29
CA LEU A 17 5.23 -15.71 0.14
C LEU A 17 6.14 -16.90 0.48
N GLU A 18 6.93 -16.80 1.55
CA GLU A 18 7.79 -17.86 2.07
C GLU A 18 7.13 -18.68 3.21
N ASN A 19 5.81 -18.52 3.39
CA ASN A 19 4.99 -19.19 4.42
C ASN A 19 5.49 -18.94 5.86
N VAL A 20 5.95 -17.72 6.16
CA VAL A 20 6.29 -17.33 7.53
C VAL A 20 5.02 -17.04 8.35
N ASP A 21 5.06 -17.33 9.64
CA ASP A 21 4.01 -16.94 10.59
C ASP A 21 4.42 -15.66 11.33
N LEU A 22 3.81 -14.53 10.97
CA LEU A 22 4.08 -13.24 11.61
C LEU A 22 3.62 -13.17 13.08
N GLY A 23 2.86 -14.14 13.54
CA GLY A 23 2.46 -14.28 14.94
C GLY A 23 3.57 -14.80 15.84
N GLN A 24 4.69 -15.26 15.26
CA GLN A 24 5.89 -15.73 15.95
C GLN A 24 7.01 -14.68 15.86
N ARG A 25 7.94 -14.73 16.80
CA ARG A 25 9.18 -13.95 16.69
C ARG A 25 10.07 -14.55 15.60
N LEU A 26 10.42 -13.74 14.60
CA LEU A 26 11.11 -14.20 13.41
C LEU A 26 12.54 -13.66 13.34
N ASP A 27 13.55 -14.53 13.42
CA ASP A 27 14.97 -14.13 13.39
C ASP A 27 15.39 -13.49 12.06
N ARG A 28 14.77 -13.89 10.95
CA ARG A 28 15.09 -13.40 9.59
C ARG A 28 14.23 -12.24 9.11
N CYS A 29 13.23 -11.80 9.87
CA CYS A 29 12.40 -10.66 9.56
C CYS A 29 12.70 -9.52 10.53
N HIS A 30 12.55 -8.28 10.06
CA HIS A 30 12.70 -7.10 10.93
C HIS A 30 11.42 -6.79 11.70
N VAL A 31 10.26 -7.20 11.17
CA VAL A 31 8.93 -6.96 11.74
C VAL A 31 8.19 -8.29 11.90
N ASP A 32 7.55 -8.46 13.05
CA ASP A 32 6.52 -9.45 13.37
C ASP A 32 5.55 -8.84 14.39
N PHE A 33 4.39 -9.44 14.59
CA PHE A 33 3.36 -8.89 15.47
C PHE A 33 3.78 -8.81 16.93
N ILE A 34 4.71 -9.67 17.37
CA ILE A 34 5.26 -9.62 18.74
C ILE A 34 6.11 -8.37 18.92
N ARG A 35 7.07 -8.13 18.01
CA ARG A 35 7.95 -6.96 18.07
C ARG A 35 7.21 -5.65 17.82
N MET A 36 6.19 -5.64 16.96
CA MET A 36 5.33 -4.47 16.78
C MET A 36 4.65 -4.10 18.10
N LYS A 37 4.12 -5.09 18.83
CA LYS A 37 3.51 -4.87 20.14
C LYS A 37 4.49 -4.37 21.16
N GLU A 38 5.67 -4.98 21.27
CA GLU A 38 6.75 -4.58 22.17
C GLU A 38 7.26 -3.17 21.87
N GLY A 39 7.32 -2.80 20.57
CA GLY A 39 7.72 -1.47 20.11
C GLY A 39 6.65 -0.40 20.27
N GLY A 40 5.45 -0.77 20.72
CA GLY A 40 4.35 0.17 20.91
C GLY A 40 3.72 0.69 19.61
N VAL A 41 3.82 -0.09 18.53
CA VAL A 41 3.17 0.24 17.24
C VAL A 41 1.68 -0.05 17.35
N ASP A 42 0.85 0.94 17.04
CA ASP A 42 -0.62 0.83 17.06
C ASP A 42 -1.20 0.45 15.69
N GLY A 43 -0.49 0.75 14.62
CA GLY A 43 -0.90 0.40 13.27
C GLY A 43 0.26 0.41 12.28
N SER A 44 0.12 -0.34 11.19
CA SER A 44 1.08 -0.33 10.07
C SER A 44 0.38 -0.52 8.74
N PHE A 45 0.85 0.19 7.72
CA PHE A 45 0.52 -0.10 6.35
C PHE A 45 1.40 -1.22 5.80
N PHE A 46 0.80 -2.33 5.50
CA PHE A 46 1.45 -3.47 4.86
C PHE A 46 1.48 -3.27 3.35
N ALA A 47 2.69 -3.19 2.79
CA ALA A 47 2.91 -2.92 1.38
C ALA A 47 2.62 -4.16 0.52
N ILE A 48 1.65 -4.03 -0.37
CA ILE A 48 1.37 -4.98 -1.44
C ILE A 48 2.27 -4.61 -2.62
N TYR A 49 3.54 -5.00 -2.49
CA TYR A 49 4.59 -4.64 -3.44
C TYR A 49 4.55 -5.50 -4.70
N THR A 50 4.71 -4.84 -5.85
CA THR A 50 4.87 -5.50 -7.15
C THR A 50 6.02 -4.89 -7.95
N SER A 51 6.95 -5.74 -8.39
CA SER A 51 8.12 -5.32 -9.16
C SER A 51 7.73 -4.82 -10.55
N ASN A 52 8.43 -3.79 -11.04
CA ASN A 52 8.32 -3.34 -12.43
C ASN A 52 8.86 -4.36 -13.46
N SER A 53 9.55 -5.42 -13.02
CA SER A 53 9.98 -6.53 -13.91
C SER A 53 8.85 -7.48 -14.27
N LEU A 54 7.71 -7.40 -13.59
CA LEU A 54 6.53 -8.23 -13.88
C LEU A 54 5.76 -7.66 -15.06
N THR A 55 5.10 -8.56 -15.81
CA THR A 55 4.04 -8.12 -16.72
C THR A 55 2.84 -7.61 -15.91
N PRO A 56 1.99 -6.74 -16.47
CA PRO A 56 0.82 -6.23 -15.75
C PRO A 56 -0.07 -7.34 -15.16
N ASP A 57 -0.34 -8.41 -15.92
CA ASP A 57 -1.13 -9.56 -15.43
C ASP A 57 -0.44 -10.29 -14.27
N ALA A 58 0.88 -10.50 -14.36
CA ALA A 58 1.65 -11.13 -13.29
C ALA A 58 1.69 -10.23 -12.03
N ALA A 59 1.75 -8.92 -12.20
CA ALA A 59 1.68 -7.95 -11.10
C ALA A 59 0.30 -7.98 -10.41
N THR A 60 -0.79 -8.02 -11.21
CA THR A 60 -2.15 -8.18 -10.68
C THR A 60 -2.28 -9.47 -9.87
N ARG A 61 -1.83 -10.59 -10.41
CA ARG A 61 -1.84 -11.88 -9.70
C ARG A 61 -1.02 -11.82 -8.40
N ARG A 62 0.17 -11.23 -8.44
CA ARG A 62 1.04 -11.07 -7.27
C ARG A 62 0.37 -10.21 -6.19
N ALA A 63 -0.25 -9.10 -6.57
CA ALA A 63 -0.98 -8.24 -5.64
C ALA A 63 -2.12 -8.99 -4.94
N LEU A 64 -2.92 -9.75 -5.69
CA LEU A 64 -4.01 -10.57 -5.14
C LEU A 64 -3.49 -11.66 -4.19
N GLU A 65 -2.37 -12.32 -4.54
CA GLU A 65 -1.74 -13.31 -3.68
C GLU A 65 -1.26 -12.70 -2.36
N LEU A 66 -0.58 -11.56 -2.39
CA LEU A 66 -0.12 -10.86 -1.18
C LEU A 66 -1.28 -10.40 -0.31
N ILE A 67 -2.36 -9.87 -0.90
CA ILE A 67 -3.57 -9.50 -0.17
C ILE A 67 -4.15 -10.74 0.52
N SER A 68 -4.35 -11.84 -0.20
CA SER A 68 -4.90 -13.08 0.36
C SER A 68 -4.07 -13.59 1.53
N ARG A 69 -2.75 -13.67 1.39
CA ARG A 69 -1.84 -14.12 2.46
C ARG A 69 -1.81 -13.17 3.65
N THR A 70 -2.00 -11.86 3.42
CA THR A 70 -2.12 -10.91 4.52
C THR A 70 -3.43 -11.11 5.29
N TYR A 71 -4.53 -11.41 4.59
CA TYR A 71 -5.79 -11.80 5.24
C TYR A 71 -5.61 -13.06 6.08
N ASP A 72 -4.98 -14.10 5.54
CA ASP A 72 -4.70 -15.34 6.29
C ASP A 72 -3.84 -15.07 7.54
N ALA A 73 -2.80 -14.24 7.43
CA ALA A 73 -1.92 -13.90 8.56
C ALA A 73 -2.67 -13.13 9.66
N VAL A 74 -3.56 -12.20 9.31
CA VAL A 74 -4.42 -11.48 10.26
C VAL A 74 -5.42 -12.44 10.91
N ASP A 75 -6.07 -13.29 10.12
CA ASP A 75 -7.06 -14.25 10.60
C ASP A 75 -6.47 -15.28 11.60
N GLN A 76 -5.23 -15.69 11.37
CA GLN A 76 -4.51 -16.60 12.28
C GLN A 76 -4.04 -15.90 13.58
N ASN A 77 -4.02 -14.57 13.63
CA ASN A 77 -3.49 -13.79 14.74
C ASN A 77 -4.47 -12.74 15.27
N ARG A 78 -5.78 -13.05 15.29
CA ARG A 78 -6.86 -12.15 15.73
C ARG A 78 -6.76 -11.68 17.19
N ASP A 79 -5.94 -12.34 17.99
CA ASP A 79 -5.60 -11.97 19.35
C ASP A 79 -4.57 -10.83 19.43
N LYS A 80 -3.86 -10.52 18.35
CA LYS A 80 -2.78 -9.52 18.25
C LYS A 80 -3.09 -8.38 17.29
N VAL A 81 -3.72 -8.70 16.16
CA VAL A 81 -3.92 -7.76 15.04
C VAL A 81 -5.35 -7.83 14.50
N ALA A 82 -5.78 -6.74 13.87
CA ALA A 82 -7.01 -6.69 13.10
C ALA A 82 -6.84 -5.74 11.92
N PHE A 83 -7.56 -5.95 10.83
CA PHE A 83 -7.63 -4.94 9.77
C PHE A 83 -8.29 -3.66 10.29
N ALA A 84 -7.86 -2.54 9.70
CA ALA A 84 -8.57 -1.27 9.80
C ALA A 84 -8.70 -0.66 8.38
N PHE A 85 -9.88 -0.19 8.06
CA PHE A 85 -10.19 0.44 6.78
C PHE A 85 -10.52 1.93 6.95
N SER A 86 -10.55 2.40 8.19
CA SER A 86 -10.73 3.80 8.59
C SER A 86 -9.96 4.11 9.87
N VAL A 87 -9.84 5.41 10.17
CA VAL A 87 -9.22 5.90 11.42
C VAL A 87 -10.04 5.45 12.64
N GLU A 88 -11.36 5.47 12.54
CA GLU A 88 -12.27 5.06 13.61
C GLU A 88 -12.05 3.59 13.97
N GLU A 89 -11.95 2.70 12.98
CA GLU A 89 -11.66 1.29 13.21
C GLU A 89 -10.30 1.07 13.85
N ALA A 90 -9.28 1.83 13.43
CA ALA A 90 -7.95 1.76 14.03
C ALA A 90 -7.96 2.19 15.50
N LEU A 91 -8.66 3.26 15.84
CA LEU A 91 -8.83 3.70 17.23
C LEU A 91 -9.59 2.69 18.08
N GLU A 92 -10.58 2.00 17.52
CA GLU A 92 -11.28 0.91 18.20
C GLU A 92 -10.39 -0.32 18.41
N ASN A 93 -9.55 -0.66 17.43
CA ASN A 93 -8.55 -1.73 17.57
C ASN A 93 -7.55 -1.39 18.71
N LYS A 94 -7.04 -0.16 18.74
CA LYS A 94 -6.16 0.29 19.83
C LYS A 94 -6.80 0.14 21.22
N LYS A 95 -8.07 0.51 21.38
CA LYS A 95 -8.81 0.32 22.65
C LYS A 95 -8.90 -1.15 23.07
N LYS A 96 -8.97 -2.07 22.08
CA LYS A 96 -8.99 -3.53 22.31
C LYS A 96 -7.58 -4.10 22.49
N GLY A 97 -6.54 -3.29 22.42
CA GLY A 97 -5.15 -3.71 22.51
C GLY A 97 -4.62 -4.42 21.27
N LEU A 98 -5.33 -4.29 20.12
CA LEU A 98 -4.94 -4.86 18.82
C LEU A 98 -4.15 -3.85 18.00
N ILE A 99 -3.20 -4.35 17.20
CA ILE A 99 -2.49 -3.54 16.21
C ILE A 99 -3.33 -3.51 14.92
N SER A 100 -3.49 -2.35 14.34
CA SER A 100 -4.25 -2.18 13.09
C SER A 100 -3.37 -2.47 11.88
N ILE A 101 -3.84 -3.33 10.99
CA ILE A 101 -3.21 -3.58 9.69
C ILE A 101 -4.01 -2.87 8.61
N PHE A 102 -3.34 -1.98 7.89
CA PHE A 102 -3.83 -1.34 6.68
C PHE A 102 -3.13 -1.95 5.47
N LEU A 103 -3.73 -1.89 4.30
CA LEU A 103 -3.10 -2.30 3.05
C LEU A 103 -2.74 -1.08 2.21
N GLY A 104 -1.48 -1.00 1.78
CA GLY A 104 -0.99 -0.05 0.79
C GLY A 104 -0.51 -0.79 -0.45
N MET A 105 -0.91 -0.37 -1.64
CA MET A 105 -0.39 -0.93 -2.88
C MET A 105 0.87 -0.17 -3.28
N GLU A 106 2.02 -0.84 -3.28
CA GLU A 106 3.25 -0.25 -3.78
C GLU A 106 3.49 -0.63 -5.23
N ASN A 107 3.41 0.36 -6.10
CA ASN A 107 3.36 0.32 -7.55
C ASN A 107 1.94 0.10 -8.11
N GLY A 108 1.45 1.07 -8.88
CA GLY A 108 0.14 0.99 -9.55
C GLY A 108 0.09 0.06 -10.76
N LEU A 109 1.17 -0.66 -11.10
CA LEU A 109 1.21 -1.60 -12.23
C LEU A 109 0.05 -2.63 -12.21
N PRO A 110 -0.40 -3.16 -11.05
CA PRO A 110 -1.51 -4.13 -10.97
C PRO A 110 -2.85 -3.62 -11.47
N ILE A 111 -3.10 -2.30 -11.50
CA ILE A 111 -4.36 -1.79 -12.04
C ILE A 111 -4.36 -1.76 -13.56
N GLN A 112 -3.22 -2.02 -14.20
CA GLN A 112 -3.04 -2.00 -15.65
C GLN A 112 -3.44 -0.62 -16.22
N LYS A 113 -4.42 -0.58 -17.12
CA LYS A 113 -5.03 0.64 -17.63
C LYS A 113 -6.56 0.58 -17.42
N ASP A 114 -6.97 0.17 -16.22
CA ASP A 114 -8.38 -0.09 -15.91
C ASP A 114 -8.77 0.41 -14.51
N LEU A 115 -9.63 1.43 -14.44
CA LEU A 115 -10.16 1.96 -13.19
C LEU A 115 -11.06 0.97 -12.43
N HIS A 116 -11.61 -0.06 -13.11
CA HIS A 116 -12.35 -1.12 -12.40
C HIS A 116 -11.43 -1.93 -11.50
N MET A 117 -10.19 -2.16 -11.93
CA MET A 117 -9.17 -2.82 -11.11
C MET A 117 -8.80 -1.99 -9.88
N LEU A 118 -8.64 -0.66 -10.03
CA LEU A 118 -8.41 0.23 -8.90
C LEU A 118 -9.53 0.14 -7.87
N ARG A 119 -10.80 0.19 -8.32
CA ARG A 119 -11.99 0.03 -7.45
C ARG A 119 -12.03 -1.32 -6.76
N LEU A 120 -11.61 -2.38 -7.46
CA LEU A 120 -11.56 -3.72 -6.90
C LEU A 120 -10.52 -3.82 -5.78
N PHE A 121 -9.31 -3.29 -5.98
CA PHE A 121 -8.29 -3.24 -4.94
C PHE A 121 -8.73 -2.41 -3.72
N TYR A 122 -9.42 -1.29 -3.94
CA TYR A 122 -10.03 -0.55 -2.84
C TYR A 122 -11.03 -1.39 -2.04
N ARG A 123 -11.88 -2.17 -2.71
CA ARG A 123 -12.82 -3.11 -2.07
C ARG A 123 -12.11 -4.22 -1.30
N PHE A 124 -10.92 -4.64 -1.75
CA PHE A 124 -10.06 -5.58 -1.01
C PHE A 124 -9.31 -4.94 0.15
N GLY A 125 -9.55 -3.68 0.44
CA GLY A 125 -9.02 -3.01 1.62
C GLY A 125 -7.80 -2.13 1.39
N VAL A 126 -7.31 -1.97 0.16
CA VAL A 126 -6.21 -1.04 -0.14
C VAL A 126 -6.64 0.39 0.14
N ARG A 127 -5.83 1.13 0.91
CA ARG A 127 -6.14 2.50 1.35
C ARG A 127 -5.18 3.56 0.83
N TYR A 128 -3.99 3.17 0.36
CA TYR A 128 -3.17 4.02 -0.47
C TYR A 128 -2.65 3.26 -1.70
N MET A 129 -2.20 4.01 -2.71
CA MET A 129 -1.44 3.45 -3.81
C MET A 129 -0.28 4.39 -4.15
N THR A 130 0.95 3.83 -4.11
CA THR A 130 2.13 4.45 -4.72
C THR A 130 2.00 4.33 -6.23
N LEU A 131 1.96 5.46 -6.94
CA LEU A 131 1.58 5.49 -8.36
C LEU A 131 2.50 4.66 -9.25
N THR A 132 3.80 4.63 -8.94
CA THR A 132 4.80 3.79 -9.59
C THR A 132 5.90 3.41 -8.60
N HIS A 133 6.80 2.50 -8.97
CA HIS A 133 7.99 2.20 -8.18
C HIS A 133 9.26 2.55 -8.99
N ALA A 134 10.16 1.61 -9.24
CA ALA A 134 11.46 1.86 -9.89
C ALA A 134 11.39 2.03 -11.42
N GLY A 135 10.22 2.01 -12.03
CA GLY A 135 10.04 2.12 -13.49
C GLY A 135 8.75 2.85 -13.86
N ASN A 136 8.76 3.51 -15.02
CA ASN A 136 7.58 4.15 -15.59
C ASN A 136 6.48 3.10 -15.83
N ASN A 137 5.23 3.47 -15.57
CA ASN A 137 4.07 2.62 -15.87
C ASN A 137 2.99 3.40 -16.65
N GLU A 138 1.76 2.90 -16.70
CA GLU A 138 0.67 3.57 -17.40
C GLU A 138 0.15 4.83 -16.68
N ILE A 139 0.53 5.03 -15.40
CA ILE A 139 0.05 6.13 -14.56
C ILE A 139 0.97 7.35 -14.66
N CYS A 140 2.28 7.14 -14.46
CA CYS A 140 3.23 8.24 -14.43
C CYS A 140 4.68 7.77 -14.64
N ASP A 141 5.57 8.74 -14.78
CA ASP A 141 7.00 8.52 -14.77
C ASP A 141 7.54 8.35 -13.34
N SER A 142 8.50 7.43 -13.22
CA SER A 142 9.28 7.16 -12.01
C SER A 142 10.55 8.02 -11.96
N CYS A 143 11.11 8.20 -10.75
CA CYS A 143 12.44 8.80 -10.55
C CYS A 143 13.60 7.86 -10.97
N GLY A 144 13.35 6.57 -11.20
CA GLY A 144 14.39 5.59 -11.53
C GLY A 144 14.92 5.71 -12.96
N PRO A 145 14.09 5.61 -14.01
CA PRO A 145 14.54 5.70 -15.40
C PRO A 145 15.03 7.10 -15.79
N LYS A 146 16.10 7.16 -16.59
CA LYS A 146 16.55 8.43 -17.19
C LYS A 146 15.58 8.94 -18.27
N GLU A 147 14.94 8.01 -19.00
CA GLU A 147 14.02 8.34 -20.07
C GLU A 147 12.61 8.50 -19.51
N LYS A 148 12.01 9.64 -19.78
CA LYS A 148 10.62 9.94 -19.44
C LYS A 148 9.70 9.36 -20.51
N ARG A 149 8.62 8.76 -20.09
CA ARG A 149 7.57 8.24 -20.98
C ARG A 149 6.46 9.28 -21.20
N TRP A 150 6.12 10.03 -20.16
CA TRP A 150 4.97 10.93 -20.12
C TRP A 150 5.37 12.39 -19.90
N GLY A 151 6.55 12.63 -19.35
CA GLY A 151 6.97 13.95 -18.86
C GLY A 151 6.22 14.36 -17.59
N GLY A 152 5.80 13.36 -16.77
CA GLY A 152 5.04 13.55 -15.55
C GLY A 152 3.93 12.52 -15.40
N VAL A 153 2.70 12.95 -15.11
CA VAL A 153 1.50 12.10 -15.00
C VAL A 153 0.85 11.92 -16.37
N SER A 154 0.54 10.68 -16.75
CA SER A 154 -0.14 10.38 -18.02
C SER A 154 -1.61 10.85 -18.00
N PRO A 155 -2.29 10.92 -19.17
CA PRO A 155 -3.74 11.16 -19.21
C PRO A 155 -4.53 10.15 -18.37
N PHE A 156 -4.17 8.86 -18.42
CA PHE A 156 -4.77 7.84 -17.56
C PHE A 156 -4.45 8.06 -16.08
N GLY A 157 -3.23 8.49 -15.76
CA GLY A 157 -2.84 8.83 -14.40
C GLY A 157 -3.68 9.95 -13.78
N GLN A 158 -4.11 10.93 -14.57
CA GLN A 158 -5.03 11.97 -14.11
C GLN A 158 -6.39 11.37 -13.72
N GLU A 159 -6.92 10.43 -14.51
CA GLU A 159 -8.15 9.69 -14.19
C GLU A 159 -7.99 8.85 -12.91
N VAL A 160 -6.82 8.19 -12.75
CA VAL A 160 -6.49 7.42 -11.56
C VAL A 160 -6.49 8.30 -10.31
N ILE A 161 -5.79 9.45 -10.33
CA ILE A 161 -5.76 10.39 -9.20
C ILE A 161 -7.17 10.88 -8.84
N ALA A 162 -7.96 11.24 -9.85
CA ALA A 162 -9.34 11.69 -9.63
C ALA A 162 -10.20 10.58 -8.99
N GLU A 163 -10.06 9.33 -9.45
CA GLU A 163 -10.79 8.20 -8.90
C GLU A 163 -10.31 7.83 -7.49
N MET A 164 -9.00 7.88 -7.21
CA MET A 164 -8.46 7.70 -5.86
C MET A 164 -9.06 8.73 -4.89
N ASN A 165 -9.10 10.01 -5.27
CA ASN A 165 -9.73 11.06 -4.46
C ASN A 165 -11.22 10.77 -4.23
N ARG A 166 -11.95 10.32 -5.26
CA ARG A 166 -13.37 9.95 -5.13
C ARG A 166 -13.62 8.78 -4.17
N LEU A 167 -12.72 7.80 -4.18
CA LEU A 167 -12.79 6.63 -3.31
C LEU A 167 -12.36 6.92 -1.87
N GLY A 168 -11.61 8.00 -1.63
CA GLY A 168 -10.90 8.23 -0.37
C GLY A 168 -9.64 7.37 -0.23
N MET A 169 -9.05 6.95 -1.35
CA MET A 169 -7.75 6.27 -1.39
C MET A 169 -6.65 7.33 -1.43
N ILE A 170 -5.66 7.20 -0.55
CA ILE A 170 -4.53 8.13 -0.45
C ILE A 170 -3.62 7.96 -1.66
N VAL A 171 -3.23 9.07 -2.29
CA VAL A 171 -2.21 9.10 -3.34
C VAL A 171 -0.84 9.17 -2.68
N ASP A 172 -0.01 8.16 -2.90
CA ASP A 172 1.38 8.13 -2.44
C ASP A 172 2.31 8.52 -3.60
N VAL A 173 3.10 9.57 -3.38
CA VAL A 173 4.02 10.15 -4.35
C VAL A 173 5.46 9.66 -4.21
N SER A 174 5.70 8.65 -3.36
CA SER A 174 6.99 7.97 -3.30
C SER A 174 7.36 7.41 -4.68
N HIS A 175 8.64 7.43 -5.03
CA HIS A 175 9.20 6.88 -6.27
C HIS A 175 8.81 7.56 -7.58
N ILE A 176 7.89 8.52 -7.61
CA ILE A 176 7.53 9.22 -8.85
C ILE A 176 8.62 10.23 -9.24
N SER A 177 8.65 10.65 -10.50
CA SER A 177 9.54 11.70 -10.96
C SER A 177 9.13 13.08 -10.42
N ASP A 178 10.06 14.06 -10.42
CA ASP A 178 9.77 15.43 -9.99
C ASP A 178 8.61 16.03 -10.79
N ASP A 179 8.59 15.85 -12.12
CA ASP A 179 7.48 16.34 -12.95
C ASP A 179 6.14 15.70 -12.55
N ALA A 180 6.15 14.38 -12.30
CA ALA A 180 4.95 13.68 -11.84
C ALA A 180 4.50 14.16 -10.46
N PHE A 181 5.43 14.48 -9.56
CA PHE A 181 5.11 15.04 -8.24
C PHE A 181 4.36 16.37 -8.37
N TYR A 182 4.87 17.32 -9.15
CA TYR A 182 4.19 18.60 -9.34
C TYR A 182 2.85 18.44 -10.05
N ASP A 183 2.73 17.51 -10.99
CA ASP A 183 1.46 17.17 -11.63
C ASP A 183 0.44 16.61 -10.61
N VAL A 184 0.87 15.69 -9.73
CA VAL A 184 -0.01 15.15 -8.68
C VAL A 184 -0.51 16.25 -7.75
N ILE A 185 0.37 17.15 -7.30
CA ILE A 185 -0.03 18.30 -6.46
C ILE A 185 -1.07 19.19 -7.16
N LYS A 186 -0.98 19.32 -8.49
CA LYS A 186 -1.94 20.07 -9.29
C LYS A 186 -3.29 19.36 -9.44
N TYR A 187 -3.28 18.03 -9.63
CA TYR A 187 -4.49 17.27 -9.96
C TYR A 187 -5.21 16.73 -8.73
N SER A 188 -4.49 16.38 -7.66
CA SER A 188 -5.12 15.87 -6.44
C SER A 188 -5.98 16.94 -5.76
N LYS A 189 -7.16 16.53 -5.27
CA LYS A 189 -8.08 17.36 -4.47
C LYS A 189 -8.01 17.00 -2.99
N ALA A 190 -7.17 16.03 -2.62
CA ALA A 190 -6.95 15.58 -1.26
C ALA A 190 -5.44 15.65 -0.94
N PRO A 191 -5.04 15.69 0.34
CA PRO A 191 -3.65 15.54 0.74
C PRO A 191 -3.01 14.27 0.16
N VAL A 192 -1.72 14.34 -0.14
CA VAL A 192 -0.91 13.22 -0.61
C VAL A 192 0.11 12.84 0.46
N VAL A 193 0.71 11.66 0.35
CA VAL A 193 1.79 11.19 1.23
C VAL A 193 3.03 10.84 0.42
N ALA A 194 4.21 10.79 1.10
CA ALA A 194 5.48 10.32 0.56
C ALA A 194 6.23 9.52 1.63
#